data_2491e0edd97ec1a944f359b7b009c7e4
#
_entry.id   2491e0edd97ec1a944f359b7b009c7e4
#
_cell.length_a   1.000
_cell.length_b   1.000
_cell.length_c   1.000
_cell.angle_alpha   90.00
_cell.angle_beta   90.00
_cell.angle_gamma   90.00
#
_symmetry.space_group_name_H-M   'P 1'
#
loop_
_entity.id
_entity.type
_entity.pdbx_description
1 polymer ?
#
loop_
_entity_poly.entity_id
_entity_poly.type
_entity_poly.pdbx_seq_one_letter_code
_entity_poly.pdbx_strand_id
1 'polypeptide(L)'
;HNMIRSFVPLMERVGKGIIVNFSSYWGQSTAPEVGPYCATKWGVEGLTRSLAQELPNNLAAVAFNPGVINTDMLRSTFGKEAESYESPDDWAKRAVSKLEELSLEDSGNTIVA
;
A
#
# COMPACT_ATOMS: atom_id res chain seq x y z
N HIS A 1 12.07 3.80 1.66
CA HIS A 1 13.28 3.87 0.81
C HIS A 1 14.45 3.09 1.38
N ASN A 2 14.79 3.28 2.65
CA ASN A 2 15.90 2.56 3.30
C ASN A 2 15.68 1.04 3.33
N MET A 3 14.45 0.60 3.58
CA MET A 3 14.07 -0.80 3.54
C MET A 3 14.28 -1.38 2.14
N ILE A 4 13.87 -0.66 1.11
CA ILE A 4 14.03 -1.07 -0.28
C ILE A 4 15.51 -1.24 -0.63
N ARG A 5 16.35 -0.28 -0.26
CA ARG A 5 17.80 -0.36 -0.49
C ARG A 5 18.44 -1.59 0.16
N SER A 6 17.94 -1.98 1.33
CA SER A 6 18.48 -3.12 2.07
C SER A 6 18.00 -4.46 1.55
N PHE A 7 16.72 -4.57 1.19
CA PHE A 7 16.09 -5.85 0.88
C PHE A 7 16.12 -6.25 -0.60
N VAL A 8 16.11 -5.28 -1.54
CA VAL A 8 16.10 -5.62 -2.97
C VAL A 8 17.28 -6.49 -3.38
N PRO A 9 18.54 -6.20 -2.97
CA PRO A 9 19.66 -7.08 -3.32
C PRO A 9 19.50 -8.50 -2.79
N LEU A 10 18.92 -8.66 -1.60
CA LEU A 10 18.65 -9.98 -1.03
C LEU A 10 17.58 -10.72 -1.82
N MET A 11 16.53 -10.02 -2.23
CA MET A 11 15.44 -10.58 -3.03
C MET A 11 15.94 -11.01 -4.41
N GLU A 12 16.84 -10.24 -5.02
CA GLU A 12 17.47 -10.61 -6.28
C GLU A 12 18.23 -11.93 -6.18
N ARG A 13 18.90 -12.16 -5.05
CA ARG A 13 19.63 -13.43 -4.81
C ARG A 13 18.69 -14.61 -4.63
N VAL A 14 17.55 -14.39 -3.96
CA VAL A 14 16.52 -15.43 -3.78
C VAL A 14 15.83 -15.73 -5.11
N GLY A 15 15.72 -14.73 -5.99
CA GLY A 15 15.23 -14.90 -7.35
C GLY A 15 13.76 -14.64 -7.56
N LYS A 16 12.99 -14.32 -6.51
CA LYS A 16 11.57 -14.00 -6.62
C LYS A 16 11.10 -13.21 -5.41
N GLY A 17 10.21 -12.24 -5.61
CA GLY A 17 9.62 -11.51 -4.50
C GLY A 17 8.71 -10.38 -4.96
N ILE A 18 7.87 -9.93 -4.03
CA ILE A 18 6.95 -8.79 -4.25
C ILE A 18 7.13 -7.81 -3.10
N ILE A 19 7.39 -6.56 -3.44
CA ILE A 19 7.46 -5.46 -2.47
C ILE A 19 6.08 -4.81 -2.44
N VAL A 20 5.49 -4.74 -1.24
CA VAL A 20 4.19 -4.10 -1.02
C VAL A 20 4.41 -2.83 -0.19
N ASN A 21 4.13 -1.69 -0.78
CA ASN A 21 4.16 -0.40 -0.09
C ASN A 21 2.74 0.04 0.22
N PHE A 22 2.48 0.38 1.48
CA PHE A 22 1.15 0.81 1.90
C PHE A 22 0.88 2.24 1.42
N SER A 23 -0.17 2.37 0.62
CA SER A 23 -0.69 3.63 0.12
C SER A 23 -1.98 3.99 0.86
N SER A 24 -2.81 4.82 0.25
CA SER A 24 -4.08 5.29 0.75
C SER A 24 -4.92 5.79 -0.40
N TYR A 25 -6.21 5.95 -0.18
CA TYR A 25 -7.06 6.70 -1.11
C TYR A 25 -6.45 8.09 -1.40
N TRP A 26 -5.85 8.73 -0.39
CA TRP A 26 -5.18 10.01 -0.54
C TRP A 26 -3.78 9.92 -1.19
N GLY A 27 -3.36 8.76 -1.65
CA GLY A 27 -2.22 8.60 -2.55
C GLY A 27 -2.58 8.86 -4.02
N GLN A 28 -3.89 8.90 -4.32
CA GLN A 28 -4.42 9.13 -5.66
C GLN A 28 -5.49 10.23 -5.70
N SER A 29 -5.79 10.83 -4.56
CA SER A 29 -6.77 11.90 -4.40
C SER A 29 -6.30 12.89 -3.33
N THR A 30 -7.07 13.95 -3.12
CA THR A 30 -6.75 14.99 -2.13
C THR A 30 -7.99 15.39 -1.36
N ALA A 31 -7.77 16.00 -0.20
CA ALA A 31 -8.84 16.59 0.60
C ALA A 31 -8.28 17.79 1.41
N PRO A 32 -9.14 18.71 1.85
CA PRO A 32 -8.71 19.78 2.75
C PRO A 32 -8.13 19.23 4.05
N GLU A 33 -7.17 19.94 4.62
CA GLU A 33 -6.56 19.66 5.94
C GLU A 33 -5.67 18.43 6.02
N VAL A 34 -5.55 17.63 4.95
CA VAL A 34 -4.70 16.45 4.91
C VAL A 34 -3.56 16.55 3.89
N GLY A 35 -3.16 17.78 3.55
CA GLY A 35 -2.11 18.04 2.56
C GLY A 35 -0.80 17.29 2.80
N PRO A 36 -0.19 17.38 3.98
CA PRO A 36 1.07 16.65 4.25
C PRO A 36 0.91 15.13 4.13
N TYR A 37 -0.20 14.59 4.58
CA TYR A 37 -0.49 13.17 4.45
C TYR A 37 -0.66 12.76 2.99
N CYS A 38 -1.41 13.56 2.21
CA CYS A 38 -1.57 13.35 0.78
C CYS A 38 -0.20 13.37 0.08
N ALA A 39 0.65 14.34 0.37
CA ALA A 39 1.98 14.44 -0.21
C ALA A 39 2.81 13.17 0.06
N THR A 40 2.76 12.65 1.29
CA THR A 40 3.45 11.42 1.67
C THR A 40 2.93 10.22 0.88
N LYS A 41 1.62 10.07 0.77
CA LYS A 41 1.02 8.92 0.08
C LYS A 41 1.15 9.01 -1.45
N TRP A 42 1.08 10.20 -2.03
CA TRP A 42 1.43 10.39 -3.45
C TRP A 42 2.90 10.04 -3.69
N GLY A 43 3.78 10.36 -2.74
CA GLY A 43 5.19 9.98 -2.79
C GLY A 43 5.37 8.46 -2.78
N VAL A 44 4.63 7.74 -1.96
CA VAL A 44 4.64 6.27 -1.92
C VAL A 44 4.21 5.68 -3.27
N GLU A 45 3.16 6.22 -3.89
CA GLU A 45 2.70 5.78 -5.21
C GLU A 45 3.77 6.01 -6.28
N GLY A 46 4.36 7.21 -6.31
CA GLY A 46 5.42 7.53 -7.26
C GLY A 46 6.66 6.67 -7.08
N LEU A 47 7.10 6.49 -5.83
CA LEU A 47 8.24 5.64 -5.52
C LEU A 47 8.01 4.18 -5.96
N THR A 48 6.82 3.65 -5.69
CA THR A 48 6.47 2.28 -6.05
C THR A 48 6.48 2.07 -7.56
N ARG A 49 5.90 3.00 -8.31
CA ARG A 49 5.87 2.92 -9.78
C ARG A 49 7.26 3.04 -10.39
N SER A 50 8.08 3.94 -9.86
CA SER A 50 9.47 4.08 -10.31
C SER A 50 10.27 2.82 -10.03
N LEU A 51 10.13 2.28 -8.83
CA LEU A 51 10.80 1.03 -8.44
C LEU A 51 10.38 -0.13 -9.35
N ALA A 52 9.09 -0.25 -9.64
CA ALA A 52 8.59 -1.30 -10.53
C ALA A 52 9.26 -1.29 -11.92
N GLN A 53 9.61 -0.10 -12.41
CA GLN A 53 10.29 0.05 -13.70
C GLN A 53 11.76 -0.37 -13.63
N GLU A 54 12.36 -0.34 -12.46
CA GLU A 54 13.78 -0.67 -12.26
C GLU A 54 14.01 -2.13 -11.89
N LEU A 55 13.01 -2.80 -11.35
CA LEU A 55 13.15 -4.18 -10.89
C LEU A 55 13.25 -5.17 -12.05
N PRO A 56 14.03 -6.26 -11.88
CA PRO A 56 14.04 -7.34 -12.87
C PRO A 56 12.68 -8.07 -12.91
N ASN A 57 12.43 -8.85 -13.95
CA ASN A 57 11.13 -9.48 -14.20
C ASN A 57 10.68 -10.48 -13.11
N ASN A 58 11.61 -10.95 -12.30
CA ASN A 58 11.32 -11.87 -11.20
C ASN A 58 10.98 -11.19 -9.88
N LEU A 59 10.99 -9.84 -9.86
CA LEU A 59 10.59 -9.03 -8.72
C LEU A 59 9.46 -8.08 -9.12
N ALA A 60 8.61 -7.74 -8.17
CA ALA A 60 7.51 -6.81 -8.39
C ALA A 60 7.43 -5.80 -7.24
N ALA A 61 6.88 -4.63 -7.53
CA ALA A 61 6.54 -3.62 -6.54
C ALA A 61 5.11 -3.15 -6.77
N VAL A 62 4.30 -3.20 -5.73
CA VAL A 62 2.89 -2.77 -5.78
C VAL A 62 2.60 -1.79 -4.67
N ALA A 63 1.71 -0.84 -4.92
CA ALA A 63 1.12 0.00 -3.90
C ALA A 63 -0.18 -0.65 -3.43
N PHE A 64 -0.36 -0.76 -2.12
CA PHE A 64 -1.53 -1.39 -1.54
C PHE A 64 -2.36 -0.36 -0.78
N ASN A 65 -3.56 -0.11 -1.26
CA ASN A 65 -4.52 0.76 -0.60
C ASN A 65 -5.39 -0.10 0.32
N PRO A 66 -5.23 0.03 1.64
CA PRO A 66 -5.96 -0.81 2.58
C PRO A 66 -7.46 -0.48 2.68
N GLY A 67 -7.90 0.64 2.09
CA GLY A 67 -9.26 1.12 2.27
C GLY A 67 -9.42 1.84 3.61
N VAL A 68 -10.67 2.10 3.98
CA VAL A 68 -11.00 2.77 5.25
C VAL A 68 -11.39 1.72 6.28
N ILE A 69 -10.72 1.75 7.43
CA ILE A 69 -10.87 0.75 8.49
C ILE A 69 -11.31 1.47 9.78
N ASN A 70 -12.22 0.84 10.52
CA ASN A 70 -12.64 1.36 11.84
C ASN A 70 -11.52 1.16 12.86
N THR A 71 -10.57 2.09 12.91
CA THR A 71 -9.43 2.10 13.84
C THR A 71 -9.57 3.25 14.84
N ASP A 72 -8.76 3.24 15.89
CA ASP A 72 -8.72 4.34 16.87
C ASP A 72 -8.34 5.65 16.20
N MET A 73 -7.44 5.63 15.23
CA MET A 73 -7.07 6.81 14.45
C MET A 73 -8.25 7.35 13.64
N LEU A 74 -9.02 6.48 13.00
CA LEU A 74 -10.20 6.86 12.25
C LEU A 74 -11.28 7.43 13.18
N ARG A 75 -11.52 6.79 14.33
CA ARG A 75 -12.48 7.27 15.33
C ARG A 75 -12.12 8.64 15.89
N SER A 76 -10.84 8.91 16.10
CA SER A 76 -10.39 10.22 16.56
C SER A 76 -10.60 11.31 15.52
N THR A 77 -10.59 10.97 14.24
CA THR A 77 -10.76 11.92 13.13
C THR A 77 -12.24 12.12 12.75
N PHE A 78 -13.00 11.03 12.66
CA PHE A 78 -14.38 11.03 12.15
C PHE A 78 -15.45 10.73 13.20
N GLY A 79 -15.07 10.41 14.43
CA GLY A 79 -16.02 10.13 15.51
C GLY A 79 -16.90 8.92 15.23
N LYS A 80 -18.22 9.07 15.43
CA LYS A 80 -19.19 7.97 15.25
C LYS A 80 -19.30 7.48 13.81
N GLU A 81 -18.95 8.30 12.83
CA GLU A 81 -18.98 7.87 11.43
C GLU A 81 -18.01 6.73 11.15
N ALA A 82 -16.95 6.60 11.94
CA ALA A 82 -16.02 5.49 11.83
C ALA A 82 -16.67 4.12 12.04
N GLU A 83 -17.74 4.05 12.82
CA GLU A 83 -18.45 2.79 13.10
C GLU A 83 -19.13 2.20 11.85
N SER A 84 -19.37 3.02 10.81
CA SER A 84 -19.94 2.56 9.54
C SER A 84 -18.92 1.78 8.69
N TYR A 85 -17.64 1.85 9.04
CA TYR A 85 -16.57 1.19 8.30
C TYR A 85 -16.25 -0.19 8.90
N GLU A 86 -15.63 -1.01 8.08
CA GLU A 86 -15.27 -2.38 8.43
C GLU A 86 -14.34 -2.44 9.64
N SER A 87 -14.54 -3.41 10.52
CA SER A 87 -13.66 -3.64 11.67
C SER A 87 -12.27 -4.09 11.22
N PRO A 88 -11.22 -3.88 12.06
CA PRO A 88 -9.88 -4.38 11.73
C PRO A 88 -9.83 -5.88 11.48
N ASP A 89 -10.59 -6.68 12.23
CA ASP A 89 -10.59 -8.14 12.10
C ASP A 89 -11.19 -8.58 10.76
N ASP A 90 -12.33 -8.02 10.36
CA ASP A 90 -12.97 -8.33 9.09
C ASP A 90 -12.14 -7.83 7.92
N TRP A 91 -11.58 -6.63 8.05
CA TRP A 91 -10.67 -6.08 7.06
C TRP A 91 -9.44 -6.97 6.86
N ALA A 92 -8.84 -7.46 7.95
CA ALA A 92 -7.62 -8.27 7.89
C ALA A 92 -7.85 -9.54 7.05
N LYS A 93 -8.98 -10.19 7.21
CA LYS A 93 -9.32 -11.38 6.42
C LYS A 93 -9.33 -11.07 4.92
N ARG A 94 -9.97 -9.97 4.54
CA ARG A 94 -10.07 -9.54 3.15
C ARG A 94 -8.72 -9.09 2.60
N ALA A 95 -7.96 -8.32 3.39
CA ALA A 95 -6.65 -7.81 2.98
C ALA A 95 -5.65 -8.94 2.77
N VAL A 96 -5.61 -9.93 3.66
CA VAL A 96 -4.72 -11.09 3.54
C VAL A 96 -5.02 -11.86 2.26
N SER A 97 -6.30 -12.10 1.96
CA SER A 97 -6.70 -12.75 0.71
C SER A 97 -6.19 -11.99 -0.52
N LYS A 98 -6.32 -10.65 -0.52
CA LYS A 98 -5.81 -9.83 -1.61
C LYS A 98 -4.29 -9.90 -1.74
N LEU A 99 -3.57 -9.89 -0.64
CA LEU A 99 -2.11 -9.99 -0.64
C LEU A 99 -1.65 -11.37 -1.15
N GLU A 100 -2.35 -12.44 -0.80
CA GLU A 100 -2.04 -13.78 -1.27
C GLU A 100 -2.26 -13.96 -2.77
N GLU A 101 -3.17 -13.17 -3.37
CA GLU A 101 -3.46 -13.20 -4.80
C GLU A 101 -2.47 -12.41 -5.65
N LEU A 102 -1.55 -11.64 -5.05
CA LEU A 102 -0.60 -10.82 -5.79
C LEU A 102 0.34 -11.67 -6.64
N SER A 103 0.64 -11.16 -7.84
CA SER A 103 1.58 -11.80 -8.77
C SER A 103 2.56 -10.76 -9.33
N LEU A 104 3.56 -11.23 -10.05
CA LEU A 104 4.54 -10.35 -10.70
C LEU A 104 3.90 -9.44 -11.76
N GLU A 105 2.76 -9.84 -12.32
CA GLU A 105 2.01 -9.04 -13.30
C GLU A 105 1.41 -7.77 -12.68
N ASP A 106 1.22 -7.74 -11.37
CA ASP A 106 0.67 -6.58 -10.66
C ASP A 106 1.69 -5.44 -10.48
N SER A 107 2.96 -5.67 -10.84
CA SER A 107 4.03 -4.70 -10.63
C SER A 107 3.70 -3.33 -11.26
N GLY A 108 3.88 -2.28 -10.48
CA GLY A 108 3.59 -0.91 -10.90
C GLY A 108 2.14 -0.49 -10.69
N ASN A 109 1.27 -1.41 -10.28
CA ASN A 109 -0.15 -1.13 -10.06
C ASN A 109 -0.46 -0.77 -8.60
N THR A 110 -1.61 -0.14 -8.40
CA THR A 110 -2.20 0.07 -7.08
C THR A 110 -3.30 -0.96 -6.88
N ILE A 111 -3.18 -1.74 -5.82
CA ILE A 111 -4.15 -2.78 -5.46
C ILE A 111 -4.97 -2.28 -4.28
N VAL A 112 -6.27 -2.42 -4.36
CA VAL A 112 -7.20 -2.01 -3.29
C VAL A 112 -7.71 -3.24 -2.56
N ALA A 113 -7.64 -3.18 -1.25
CA ALA A 113 -8.13 -4.26 -0.39
C ALA A 113 -9.64 -4.47 -0.49
#